data_fbd8bc427e275b91be99a8e2a92cf8e6
#
_entry.id   fbd8bc427e275b91be99a8e2a92cf8e6
#
_cell.length_a   1.000
_cell.length_b   1.000
_cell.length_c   1.000
_cell.angle_alpha   90.00
_cell.angle_beta   90.00
_cell.angle_gamma   90.00
#
_symmetry.space_group_name_H-M   'P 1'
#
loop_
_entity.id
_entity.type
_entity.pdbx_description
1 polymer ?
#
loop_
_entity_poly.entity_id
_entity_poly.type
_entity_poly.pdbx_seq_one_letter_code
_entity_poly.pdbx_strand_id
1 'polypeptide(L)'
;LHGTIALKDGSTIDVAIGREPDEPQFVITDLLPHLGKDQLRKTMEEGITGEALNIVIGSMPYAGEGGDRVKLAVLSLLHDEYGITEEDFLSAELAAVPAFPARDIGFDRSMIGAYGQDDRVCAYAELRAILDLEGAPERTAVCILADKEETGSDGVSGMQSQAFEAFMADLCEQQDVALRHCFAKSFCLSADVCAAYDPSFPEVSAKRTEAKLNYGMGIGKFPGARGKSGTSDASAELVAYLRRLFADNGVVWQLSEMGKVDQGGGGTIAKFM
;
A
#
# COMPACT_ATOMS: atom_id res chain seq x y z
N LEU A 1 -5.44 14.45 -4.42
CA LEU A 1 -4.01 14.73 -4.56
C LEU A 1 -3.41 14.96 -3.17
N HIS A 2 -2.37 14.24 -2.82
CA HIS A 2 -1.70 14.45 -1.54
C HIS A 2 -0.19 14.18 -1.65
N GLY A 3 0.56 14.69 -0.69
CA GLY A 3 2.00 14.52 -0.58
C GLY A 3 2.67 15.75 0.01
N THR A 4 3.95 15.91 -0.24
CA THR A 4 4.78 16.96 0.33
C THR A 4 5.54 17.70 -0.77
N ILE A 5 5.65 19.00 -0.62
CA ILE A 5 6.49 19.86 -1.47
C ILE A 5 7.58 20.46 -0.59
N ALA A 6 8.83 20.17 -0.90
CA ALA A 6 9.98 20.79 -0.23
C ALA A 6 10.37 22.08 -0.95
N LEU A 7 10.39 23.19 -0.23
CA LEU A 7 10.77 24.49 -0.80
C LEU A 7 12.26 24.69 -0.78
N LYS A 8 12.73 25.64 -1.58
CA LYS A 8 14.16 25.97 -1.74
C LYS A 8 14.86 26.39 -0.44
N ASP A 9 14.11 26.93 0.53
CA ASP A 9 14.63 27.31 1.85
C ASP A 9 14.71 26.14 2.85
N GLY A 10 14.30 24.93 2.42
CA GLY A 10 14.28 23.72 3.24
C GLY A 10 13.00 23.51 4.05
N SER A 11 12.04 24.44 3.99
CA SER A 11 10.71 24.22 4.57
C SER A 11 9.89 23.26 3.71
N THR A 12 8.83 22.67 4.28
CA THR A 12 7.95 21.73 3.61
C THR A 12 6.50 22.15 3.71
N ILE A 13 5.73 21.85 2.68
CA ILE A 13 4.27 22.06 2.61
C ILE A 13 3.62 20.71 2.38
N ASP A 14 2.75 20.29 3.28
CA ASP A 14 1.92 19.10 3.10
C ASP A 14 0.66 19.47 2.32
N VAL A 15 0.41 18.71 1.25
CA VAL A 15 -0.74 18.91 0.36
C VAL A 15 -1.72 17.76 0.54
N ALA A 16 -3.00 18.10 0.73
CA ALA A 16 -4.10 17.13 0.78
C ALA A 16 -5.36 17.78 0.19
N ILE A 17 -5.59 17.57 -1.10
CA ILE A 17 -6.68 18.20 -1.87
C ILE A 17 -7.63 17.12 -2.40
N GLY A 18 -8.93 17.35 -2.35
CA GLY A 18 -9.98 16.47 -2.84
C GLY A 18 -10.47 15.45 -1.82
N ARG A 19 -10.20 15.68 -0.53
CA ARG A 19 -10.70 14.86 0.59
C ARG A 19 -12.10 15.25 1.02
N GLU A 20 -12.38 16.56 1.01
CA GLU A 20 -13.66 17.09 1.41
C GLU A 20 -14.60 17.27 0.20
N PRO A 21 -15.92 17.24 0.38
CA PRO A 21 -16.88 17.29 -0.72
C PRO A 21 -16.85 18.59 -1.55
N ASP A 22 -16.38 19.70 -0.99
CA ASP A 22 -16.28 21.00 -1.61
C ASP A 22 -14.91 21.31 -2.22
N GLU A 23 -13.94 20.42 -2.02
CA GLU A 23 -12.62 20.54 -2.62
C GLU A 23 -12.60 20.07 -4.08
N PRO A 24 -11.70 20.62 -4.91
CA PRO A 24 -11.59 20.21 -6.30
C PRO A 24 -11.09 18.76 -6.42
N GLN A 25 -11.65 18.04 -7.37
CA GLN A 25 -11.19 16.71 -7.74
C GLN A 25 -10.57 16.74 -9.15
N PHE A 26 -9.73 15.75 -9.43
CA PHE A 26 -8.99 15.65 -10.67
C PHE A 26 -9.45 14.43 -11.46
N VAL A 27 -9.27 14.45 -12.77
CA VAL A 27 -9.63 13.35 -13.66
C VAL A 27 -8.49 13.07 -14.62
N ILE A 28 -8.30 11.80 -14.93
CA ILE A 28 -7.47 11.36 -16.04
C ILE A 28 -8.40 11.18 -17.23
N THR A 29 -8.06 11.80 -18.36
CA THR A 29 -8.85 11.66 -19.60
C THR A 29 -8.42 10.43 -20.38
N ASP A 30 -9.34 9.88 -21.15
CA ASP A 30 -9.05 8.82 -22.10
C ASP A 30 -9.75 9.09 -23.44
N LEU A 31 -9.37 8.35 -24.48
CA LEU A 31 -9.96 8.48 -25.82
C LEU A 31 -11.36 7.85 -25.83
N LEU A 32 -12.33 8.57 -26.39
CA LEU A 32 -13.60 7.93 -26.72
C LEU A 32 -13.42 6.93 -27.88
N PRO A 33 -14.29 5.91 -27.98
CA PRO A 33 -14.13 4.83 -28.98
C PRO A 33 -14.00 5.30 -30.41
N HIS A 34 -14.60 6.43 -30.77
CA HIS A 34 -14.51 7.01 -32.12
C HIS A 34 -13.10 7.48 -32.50
N LEU A 35 -12.29 7.83 -31.51
CA LEU A 35 -10.91 8.28 -31.66
C LEU A 35 -9.89 7.22 -31.25
N GLY A 36 -10.30 6.22 -30.49
CA GLY A 36 -9.45 5.21 -29.83
C GLY A 36 -9.18 3.95 -30.66
N LYS A 37 -9.35 3.93 -31.96
CA LYS A 37 -9.23 2.72 -32.82
C LYS A 37 -7.89 1.98 -32.65
N ASP A 38 -6.81 2.71 -32.54
CA ASP A 38 -5.48 2.13 -32.42
C ASP A 38 -5.22 1.65 -31.01
N GLN A 39 -5.70 2.36 -29.99
CA GLN A 39 -5.65 1.93 -28.59
C GLN A 39 -6.42 0.63 -28.37
N LEU A 40 -7.63 0.49 -28.94
CA LEU A 40 -8.47 -0.70 -28.83
C LEU A 40 -7.87 -1.97 -29.48
N ARG A 41 -6.83 -1.84 -30.27
CA ARG A 41 -6.10 -2.96 -30.91
C ARG A 41 -4.89 -3.43 -30.12
N LYS A 42 -4.49 -2.68 -29.10
CA LYS A 42 -3.36 -3.02 -28.23
C LYS A 42 -3.74 -4.11 -27.23
N THR A 43 -2.75 -4.75 -26.67
CA THR A 43 -2.95 -5.62 -25.51
C THR A 43 -3.41 -4.79 -24.31
N MET A 44 -3.98 -5.41 -23.28
CA MET A 44 -4.37 -4.68 -22.06
C MET A 44 -3.17 -4.01 -21.38
N GLU A 45 -2.01 -4.61 -21.44
CA GLU A 45 -0.76 -4.07 -20.90
C GLU A 45 -0.28 -2.81 -21.63
N GLU A 46 -0.52 -2.74 -22.95
CA GLU A 46 -0.08 -1.62 -23.78
C GLU A 46 -1.17 -0.57 -24.00
N GLY A 47 -2.41 -0.87 -23.63
CA GLY A 47 -3.59 -0.06 -23.92
C GLY A 47 -3.57 1.30 -23.22
N ILE A 48 -3.03 1.33 -22.00
CA ILE A 48 -2.87 2.55 -21.18
C ILE A 48 -1.38 2.69 -20.86
N THR A 49 -0.77 3.76 -21.34
CA THR A 49 0.63 4.07 -21.05
C THR A 49 0.75 4.96 -19.83
N GLY A 50 1.85 4.86 -19.07
CA GLY A 50 2.09 5.71 -17.91
C GLY A 50 2.07 7.20 -18.25
N GLU A 51 2.58 7.59 -19.43
CA GLU A 51 2.56 8.98 -19.88
C GLU A 51 1.15 9.52 -20.21
N ALA A 52 0.17 8.63 -20.41
CA ALA A 52 -1.23 9.01 -20.60
C ALA A 52 -1.99 9.23 -19.29
N LEU A 53 -1.40 8.89 -18.14
CA LEU A 53 -2.02 9.02 -16.82
C LEU A 53 -1.84 10.40 -16.18
N ASN A 54 -1.81 11.45 -17.01
CA ASN A 54 -1.77 12.83 -16.50
C ASN A 54 -3.14 13.27 -16.00
N ILE A 55 -3.18 13.88 -14.83
CA ILE A 55 -4.41 14.47 -14.30
C ILE A 55 -4.69 15.84 -14.95
N VAL A 56 -5.95 16.13 -15.20
CA VAL A 56 -6.40 17.46 -15.65
C VAL A 56 -6.45 18.41 -14.45
N ILE A 57 -5.62 19.45 -14.48
CA ILE A 57 -5.47 20.41 -13.38
C ILE A 57 -6.23 21.71 -13.58
N GLY A 58 -6.73 21.98 -14.77
CA GLY A 58 -7.50 23.19 -15.08
C GLY A 58 -7.72 23.39 -16.57
N SER A 59 -8.60 24.32 -16.93
CA SER A 59 -8.92 24.64 -18.34
C SER A 59 -9.14 26.12 -18.59
N MET A 60 -9.23 26.96 -17.54
CA MET A 60 -9.50 28.39 -17.67
C MET A 60 -8.21 29.15 -17.93
N PRO A 61 -8.10 29.89 -19.05
CA PRO A 61 -6.91 30.66 -19.34
C PRO A 61 -6.83 31.93 -18.49
N TYR A 62 -5.63 32.29 -18.10
CA TYR A 62 -5.34 33.60 -17.49
C TYR A 62 -5.78 34.76 -18.40
N ALA A 63 -6.32 35.81 -17.82
CA ALA A 63 -6.75 37.02 -18.54
C ALA A 63 -5.55 37.86 -18.92
N GLY A 64 -5.00 37.67 -20.14
CA GLY A 64 -3.82 38.39 -20.62
C GLY A 64 -3.33 37.81 -21.94
N GLU A 65 -2.31 38.40 -22.52
CA GLU A 65 -1.64 37.89 -23.71
C GLU A 65 -0.48 36.93 -23.31
N GLY A 66 -0.15 35.98 -24.20
CA GLY A 66 0.96 35.04 -23.98
C GLY A 66 0.61 33.60 -24.29
N GLY A 67 1.62 32.72 -24.26
CA GLY A 67 1.46 31.26 -24.35
C GLY A 67 1.13 30.66 -22.97
N ASP A 68 0.72 29.38 -22.96
CA ASP A 68 0.49 28.59 -21.75
C ASP A 68 -0.40 29.24 -20.66
N ARG A 69 -1.40 30.00 -21.09
CA ARG A 69 -2.26 30.79 -20.22
C ARG A 69 -3.02 29.97 -19.18
N VAL A 70 -3.37 28.71 -19.49
CA VAL A 70 -4.01 27.81 -18.50
C VAL A 70 -3.01 27.41 -17.42
N LYS A 71 -1.79 27.05 -17.78
CA LYS A 71 -0.71 26.76 -16.86
C LYS A 71 -0.45 27.97 -15.93
N LEU A 72 -0.35 29.16 -16.49
CA LEU A 72 -0.14 30.38 -15.72
C LEU A 72 -1.28 30.63 -14.71
N ALA A 73 -2.54 30.41 -15.12
CA ALA A 73 -3.67 30.55 -14.23
C ALA A 73 -3.62 29.58 -13.04
N VAL A 74 -3.27 28.32 -13.28
CA VAL A 74 -3.12 27.32 -12.22
C VAL A 74 -1.95 27.64 -11.32
N LEU A 75 -0.79 28.03 -11.87
CA LEU A 75 0.36 28.42 -11.08
C LEU A 75 0.08 29.65 -10.19
N SER A 76 -0.72 30.61 -10.68
CA SER A 76 -1.15 31.77 -9.89
C SER A 76 -2.01 31.32 -8.69
N LEU A 77 -2.97 30.43 -8.91
CA LEU A 77 -3.81 29.89 -7.83
C LEU A 77 -2.96 29.15 -6.77
N LEU A 78 -2.02 28.31 -7.21
CA LEU A 78 -1.15 27.58 -6.31
C LEU A 78 -0.18 28.50 -5.55
N HIS A 79 0.29 29.57 -6.21
CA HIS A 79 1.09 30.58 -5.53
C HIS A 79 0.30 31.35 -4.47
N ASP A 80 -0.94 31.74 -4.81
CA ASP A 80 -1.79 32.50 -3.88
C ASP A 80 -2.19 31.65 -2.65
N GLU A 81 -2.35 30.34 -2.83
CA GLU A 81 -2.81 29.44 -1.77
C GLU A 81 -1.66 28.85 -0.94
N TYR A 82 -0.58 28.44 -1.61
CA TYR A 82 0.53 27.69 -0.97
C TYR A 82 1.86 28.45 -1.00
N GLY A 83 1.95 29.57 -1.70
CA GLY A 83 3.21 30.33 -1.87
C GLY A 83 4.24 29.65 -2.78
N ILE A 84 3.88 28.57 -3.47
CA ILE A 84 4.79 27.81 -4.33
C ILE A 84 4.96 28.41 -5.70
N THR A 85 6.09 28.08 -6.34
CA THR A 85 6.41 28.45 -7.72
C THR A 85 6.54 27.18 -8.57
N GLU A 86 6.71 27.35 -9.91
CA GLU A 86 6.92 26.21 -10.80
C GLU A 86 8.18 25.40 -10.45
N GLU A 87 9.25 26.04 -9.95
CA GLU A 87 10.47 25.34 -9.57
C GLU A 87 10.28 24.39 -8.39
N ASP A 88 9.34 24.68 -7.49
CA ASP A 88 9.09 23.87 -6.30
C ASP A 88 8.49 22.48 -6.63
N PHE A 89 7.93 22.32 -7.83
CA PHE A 89 7.52 21.00 -8.34
C PHE A 89 8.69 20.05 -8.61
N LEU A 90 9.91 20.54 -8.75
CA LEU A 90 11.10 19.71 -8.91
C LEU A 90 11.45 18.93 -7.64
N SER A 91 11.00 19.41 -6.50
CA SER A 91 11.16 18.80 -5.17
C SER A 91 9.83 18.43 -4.53
N ALA A 92 8.81 18.17 -5.33
CA ALA A 92 7.51 17.72 -4.89
C ALA A 92 7.38 16.20 -5.01
N GLU A 93 6.79 15.60 -3.99
CA GLU A 93 6.41 14.19 -3.95
C GLU A 93 4.89 14.11 -3.78
N LEU A 94 4.17 14.08 -4.90
CA LEU A 94 2.71 14.16 -4.94
C LEU A 94 2.12 12.91 -5.58
N ALA A 95 1.07 12.36 -4.96
CA ALA A 95 0.31 11.21 -5.44
C ALA A 95 -1.14 11.61 -5.76
N ALA A 96 -1.61 11.22 -6.95
CA ALA A 96 -3.02 11.24 -7.30
C ALA A 96 -3.63 9.88 -7.00
N VAL A 97 -4.66 9.85 -6.17
CA VAL A 97 -5.29 8.61 -5.70
C VAL A 97 -6.79 8.66 -5.93
N PRO A 98 -7.50 7.51 -6.00
CA PRO A 98 -8.96 7.50 -6.10
C PRO A 98 -9.63 8.32 -4.99
N ALA A 99 -10.59 9.15 -5.35
CA ALA A 99 -11.25 10.11 -4.44
C ALA A 99 -12.52 9.58 -3.78
N PHE A 100 -13.00 8.37 -4.15
CA PHE A 100 -14.23 7.85 -3.56
C PHE A 100 -14.02 7.45 -2.08
N PRO A 101 -14.96 7.77 -1.20
CA PRO A 101 -14.88 7.40 0.20
C PRO A 101 -15.14 5.89 0.40
N ALA A 102 -14.70 5.36 1.53
CA ALA A 102 -15.01 3.99 1.93
C ALA A 102 -16.54 3.75 1.95
N ARG A 103 -16.97 2.60 1.45
CA ARG A 103 -18.38 2.20 1.36
C ARG A 103 -18.56 0.72 1.67
N ASP A 104 -19.72 0.39 2.23
CA ASP A 104 -20.17 -0.99 2.29
C ASP A 104 -20.46 -1.52 0.88
N ILE A 105 -20.06 -2.76 0.62
CA ILE A 105 -20.31 -3.47 -0.65
C ILE A 105 -21.21 -4.66 -0.41
N GLY A 106 -22.09 -4.92 -1.37
CA GLY A 106 -23.08 -5.97 -1.35
C GLY A 106 -24.41 -5.52 -0.71
N PHE A 107 -25.48 -6.23 -1.01
CA PHE A 107 -26.79 -5.96 -0.40
C PHE A 107 -26.80 -6.19 1.10
N ASP A 108 -26.00 -7.13 1.56
CA ASP A 108 -25.83 -7.50 2.97
C ASP A 108 -24.76 -6.65 3.69
N ARG A 109 -24.08 -5.75 2.98
CA ARG A 109 -23.03 -4.88 3.49
C ARG A 109 -21.89 -5.64 4.18
N SER A 110 -21.59 -6.84 3.71
CA SER A 110 -20.61 -7.74 4.33
C SER A 110 -19.16 -7.43 3.95
N MET A 111 -18.92 -6.51 3.03
CA MET A 111 -17.62 -6.12 2.56
C MET A 111 -17.43 -4.59 2.62
N ILE A 112 -16.20 -4.15 2.69
CA ILE A 112 -15.83 -2.73 2.64
C ILE A 112 -15.02 -2.47 1.38
N GLY A 113 -15.50 -1.57 0.53
CA GLY A 113 -14.76 -1.06 -0.61
C GLY A 113 -14.13 0.28 -0.28
N ALA A 114 -12.82 0.37 -0.42
CA ALA A 114 -12.05 1.59 -0.19
C ALA A 114 -10.74 1.56 -0.97
N TYR A 115 -10.19 2.73 -1.26
CA TYR A 115 -8.84 2.84 -1.75
C TYR A 115 -7.83 2.42 -0.68
N GLY A 116 -6.83 1.66 -1.08
CA GLY A 116 -5.72 1.26 -0.20
C GLY A 116 -6.09 0.23 0.86
N GLN A 117 -7.10 -0.65 0.61
CA GLN A 117 -7.35 -1.82 1.44
C GLN A 117 -6.13 -2.74 1.49
N ASP A 118 -5.42 -2.82 0.39
CA ASP A 118 -4.08 -3.33 0.31
C ASP A 118 -3.10 -2.16 0.57
N ASP A 119 -2.39 -2.10 1.73
CA ASP A 119 -2.54 -3.06 2.86
C ASP A 119 -3.01 -2.35 4.15
N ARG A 120 -3.87 -1.36 4.06
CA ARG A 120 -4.36 -0.63 5.24
C ARG A 120 -5.17 -1.49 6.21
N VAL A 121 -5.78 -2.57 5.72
CA VAL A 121 -6.56 -3.45 6.58
C VAL A 121 -5.66 -4.23 7.55
N CYS A 122 -4.51 -4.72 7.08
CA CYS A 122 -3.53 -5.37 7.96
C CYS A 122 -2.77 -4.35 8.79
N ALA A 123 -2.30 -3.25 8.19
CA ALA A 123 -1.63 -2.15 8.90
C ALA A 123 -2.46 -1.61 10.07
N TYR A 124 -3.78 -1.47 9.90
CA TYR A 124 -4.67 -1.08 10.99
C TYR A 124 -4.71 -2.12 12.11
N ALA A 125 -4.78 -3.40 11.78
CA ALA A 125 -4.80 -4.48 12.77
C ALA A 125 -3.49 -4.55 13.55
N GLU A 126 -2.35 -4.40 12.90
CA GLU A 126 -1.03 -4.35 13.52
C GLU A 126 -0.87 -3.15 14.46
N LEU A 127 -1.26 -1.97 13.98
CA LEU A 127 -1.24 -0.76 14.80
C LEU A 127 -2.14 -0.90 16.04
N ARG A 128 -3.34 -1.44 15.86
CA ARG A 128 -4.25 -1.69 16.99
C ARG A 128 -3.66 -2.68 17.99
N ALA A 129 -3.00 -3.74 17.53
CA ALA A 129 -2.36 -4.72 18.40
C ALA A 129 -1.32 -4.08 19.32
N ILE A 130 -0.54 -3.10 18.84
CA ILE A 130 0.41 -2.35 19.66
C ILE A 130 -0.29 -1.38 20.60
N LEU A 131 -1.27 -0.62 20.12
CA LEU A 131 -1.99 0.38 20.94
C LEU A 131 -2.86 -0.24 22.04
N ASP A 132 -3.34 -1.46 21.84
CA ASP A 132 -4.19 -2.18 22.79
C ASP A 132 -3.39 -2.98 23.82
N LEU A 133 -2.04 -2.93 23.79
CA LEU A 133 -1.22 -3.57 24.81
C LEU A 133 -1.44 -2.90 26.16
N GLU A 134 -1.81 -3.70 27.15
CA GLU A 134 -1.94 -3.27 28.54
C GLU A 134 -0.63 -3.54 29.31
N GLY A 135 -0.05 -2.49 29.87
CA GLY A 135 1.18 -2.60 30.66
C GLY A 135 2.44 -2.83 29.81
N ALA A 136 3.50 -3.26 30.48
CA ALA A 136 4.77 -3.57 29.81
C ALA A 136 4.79 -5.05 29.39
N PRO A 137 4.91 -5.36 28.11
CA PRO A 137 5.01 -6.73 27.64
C PRO A 137 6.35 -7.36 28.06
N GLU A 138 6.39 -8.68 28.20
CA GLU A 138 7.61 -9.43 28.54
C GLU A 138 8.73 -9.24 27.49
N ARG A 139 8.35 -9.03 26.25
CA ARG A 139 9.27 -8.77 25.12
C ARG A 139 8.91 -7.45 24.49
N THR A 140 9.90 -6.75 23.95
CA THR A 140 9.67 -5.54 23.16
C THR A 140 8.78 -5.88 21.96
N ALA A 141 7.63 -5.23 21.88
CA ALA A 141 6.73 -5.32 20.74
C ALA A 141 7.03 -4.17 19.77
N VAL A 142 7.19 -4.50 18.50
CA VAL A 142 7.49 -3.52 17.44
C VAL A 142 6.46 -3.72 16.32
N CYS A 143 5.85 -2.64 15.88
CA CYS A 143 5.01 -2.57 14.68
C CYS A 143 5.73 -1.74 13.63
N ILE A 144 5.82 -2.26 12.41
CA ILE A 144 6.49 -1.60 11.30
C ILE A 144 5.48 -1.47 10.17
N LEU A 145 5.13 -0.25 9.84
CA LEU A 145 4.30 0.09 8.70
C LEU A 145 5.23 0.56 7.58
N ALA A 146 5.52 -0.35 6.65
CA ALA A 146 6.47 -0.09 5.58
C ALA A 146 5.83 0.66 4.42
N ASP A 147 6.58 1.57 3.82
CA ASP A 147 6.25 2.25 2.58
C ASP A 147 6.87 1.51 1.37
N LYS A 148 6.40 1.83 0.17
CA LYS A 148 6.95 1.35 -1.11
C LYS A 148 6.88 -0.17 -1.35
N GLU A 149 6.06 -0.91 -0.62
CA GLU A 149 5.92 -2.36 -0.84
C GLU A 149 5.55 -2.67 -2.29
N GLU A 150 4.53 -2.01 -2.83
CA GLU A 150 3.98 -2.18 -4.18
C GLU A 150 4.95 -1.84 -5.32
N THR A 151 5.99 -1.08 -5.02
CA THR A 151 7.04 -0.72 -5.98
C THR A 151 8.34 -1.48 -5.77
N GLY A 152 8.33 -2.53 -4.96
CA GLY A 152 9.46 -3.42 -4.71
C GLY A 152 10.23 -3.14 -3.43
N SER A 153 9.70 -2.35 -2.51
CA SER A 153 10.32 -1.98 -1.22
C SER A 153 11.62 -1.20 -1.35
N ASP A 154 11.86 -0.61 -2.51
CA ASP A 154 13.04 0.24 -2.77
C ASP A 154 12.87 1.66 -2.21
N GLY A 155 13.94 2.45 -2.28
CA GLY A 155 13.97 3.84 -1.82
C GLY A 155 14.26 3.99 -0.33
N VAL A 156 14.26 5.24 0.14
CA VAL A 156 14.70 5.61 1.50
C VAL A 156 13.71 5.20 2.60
N SER A 157 12.45 5.01 2.27
CA SER A 157 11.36 4.62 3.19
C SER A 157 10.91 3.16 3.04
N GLY A 158 11.42 2.44 2.02
CA GLY A 158 11.11 1.03 1.80
C GLY A 158 11.90 0.09 2.71
N MET A 159 11.45 -1.16 2.81
CA MET A 159 12.10 -2.17 3.67
C MET A 159 13.51 -2.56 3.22
N GLN A 160 13.91 -2.27 1.98
CA GLN A 160 15.29 -2.45 1.52
C GLN A 160 16.23 -1.33 1.97
N SER A 161 15.71 -0.27 2.58
CA SER A 161 16.55 0.75 3.22
C SER A 161 17.15 0.24 4.52
N GLN A 162 18.14 0.94 5.05
CA GLN A 162 18.71 0.63 6.36
C GLN A 162 17.89 1.17 7.54
N ALA A 163 16.76 1.82 7.28
CA ALA A 163 15.99 2.51 8.32
C ALA A 163 15.49 1.57 9.43
N PHE A 164 14.99 0.38 9.05
CA PHE A 164 14.54 -0.62 10.02
C PHE A 164 15.68 -1.17 10.86
N GLU A 165 16.79 -1.55 10.23
CA GLU A 165 17.95 -2.08 10.95
C GLU A 165 18.56 -1.04 11.90
N ALA A 166 18.68 0.22 11.46
CA ALA A 166 19.15 1.32 12.29
C ALA A 166 18.23 1.55 13.50
N PHE A 167 16.92 1.60 13.28
CA PHE A 167 15.94 1.72 14.36
C PHE A 167 16.06 0.60 15.39
N MET A 168 16.20 -0.65 14.94
CA MET A 168 16.37 -1.81 15.82
C MET A 168 17.72 -1.79 16.54
N ALA A 169 18.77 -1.29 15.91
CA ALA A 169 20.08 -1.12 16.52
C ALA A 169 20.00 -0.10 17.67
N ASP A 170 19.35 1.04 17.46
CA ASP A 170 19.16 2.07 18.50
C ASP A 170 18.39 1.54 19.71
N LEU A 171 17.34 0.74 19.49
CA LEU A 171 16.60 0.10 20.57
C LEU A 171 17.46 -0.92 21.35
N CYS A 172 18.29 -1.67 20.63
CA CYS A 172 19.20 -2.65 21.23
C CYS A 172 20.31 -1.99 22.04
N GLU A 173 20.87 -0.88 21.54
CA GLU A 173 21.92 -0.13 22.25
C GLU A 173 21.42 0.41 23.59
N GLN A 174 20.19 0.93 23.64
CA GLN A 174 19.59 1.39 24.90
C GLN A 174 19.42 0.29 25.97
N GLN A 175 19.41 -0.96 25.55
CA GLN A 175 19.24 -2.14 26.42
C GLN A 175 20.51 -2.96 26.60
N ASP A 176 21.64 -2.50 26.08
CA ASP A 176 22.93 -3.21 26.07
C ASP A 176 22.82 -4.63 25.46
N VAL A 177 22.09 -4.76 24.37
CA VAL A 177 21.86 -6.01 23.64
C VAL A 177 22.47 -5.88 22.23
N ALA A 178 23.25 -6.86 21.82
CA ALA A 178 23.75 -6.90 20.44
C ALA A 178 22.59 -7.18 19.45
N LEU A 179 22.45 -6.38 18.41
CA LEU A 179 21.39 -6.48 17.39
C LEU A 179 21.23 -7.92 16.83
N ARG A 180 22.35 -8.60 16.52
CA ARG A 180 22.32 -9.99 16.05
C ARG A 180 21.67 -10.96 17.04
N HIS A 181 21.81 -10.71 18.33
CA HIS A 181 21.17 -11.54 19.36
C HIS A 181 19.70 -11.22 19.52
N CYS A 182 19.32 -9.95 19.34
CA CYS A 182 17.93 -9.53 19.27
C CYS A 182 17.22 -10.25 18.12
N PHE A 183 17.72 -10.12 16.89
CA PHE A 183 17.11 -10.77 15.73
C PHE A 183 17.03 -12.29 15.86
N ALA A 184 18.10 -12.94 16.33
CA ALA A 184 18.12 -14.39 16.52
C ALA A 184 17.07 -14.93 17.55
N LYS A 185 16.55 -14.06 18.41
CA LYS A 185 15.54 -14.39 19.41
C LYS A 185 14.17 -13.77 19.14
N SER A 186 14.06 -13.01 18.09
CA SER A 186 12.81 -12.40 17.65
C SER A 186 12.04 -13.33 16.74
N PHE A 187 10.76 -13.10 16.60
CA PHE A 187 9.96 -13.61 15.50
C PHE A 187 9.15 -12.44 14.90
N CYS A 188 8.82 -12.57 13.62
CA CYS A 188 8.04 -11.60 12.89
C CYS A 188 6.74 -12.24 12.39
N LEU A 189 5.64 -11.52 12.51
CA LEU A 189 4.43 -11.77 11.76
C LEU A 189 4.39 -10.71 10.65
N SER A 190 4.47 -11.15 9.41
CA SER A 190 4.28 -10.27 8.26
C SER A 190 2.83 -10.37 7.85
N ALA A 191 2.12 -9.26 7.90
CA ALA A 191 0.75 -9.19 7.46
C ALA A 191 0.70 -8.49 6.10
N ASP A 192 -0.18 -9.00 5.26
CA ASP A 192 -0.46 -8.52 3.92
C ASP A 192 -1.82 -9.08 3.50
N VAL A 193 -2.50 -8.45 2.55
CA VAL A 193 -3.76 -8.97 2.06
C VAL A 193 -3.53 -10.17 1.13
N CYS A 194 -4.47 -11.09 1.13
CA CYS A 194 -4.48 -12.20 0.19
C CYS A 194 -5.73 -12.16 -0.68
N ALA A 195 -5.61 -12.64 -1.91
CA ALA A 195 -6.76 -12.82 -2.78
C ALA A 195 -7.72 -13.87 -2.20
N ALA A 196 -9.00 -13.54 -2.14
CA ALA A 196 -10.04 -14.52 -1.84
C ALA A 196 -10.55 -15.17 -3.13
N TYR A 197 -11.11 -16.36 -2.99
CA TYR A 197 -11.75 -17.06 -4.10
C TYR A 197 -12.83 -16.20 -4.76
N ASP A 198 -12.67 -15.98 -6.06
CA ASP A 198 -13.67 -15.32 -6.89
C ASP A 198 -14.31 -16.34 -7.85
N PRO A 199 -15.62 -16.58 -7.76
CA PRO A 199 -16.31 -17.52 -8.65
C PRO A 199 -16.36 -17.07 -10.11
N SER A 200 -16.03 -15.80 -10.41
CA SER A 200 -15.92 -15.31 -11.79
C SER A 200 -14.61 -15.72 -12.46
N PHE A 201 -13.59 -16.10 -11.68
CA PHE A 201 -12.27 -16.51 -12.16
C PHE A 201 -11.77 -17.81 -11.50
N PRO A 202 -12.57 -18.89 -11.57
CA PRO A 202 -12.23 -20.14 -10.86
C PRO A 202 -10.97 -20.83 -11.40
N GLU A 203 -10.54 -20.48 -12.62
CA GLU A 203 -9.38 -21.06 -13.27
C GLU A 203 -8.05 -20.65 -12.67
N VAL A 204 -7.98 -19.53 -11.97
CA VAL A 204 -6.74 -19.06 -11.28
C VAL A 204 -6.60 -19.59 -9.87
N SER A 205 -7.64 -20.24 -9.37
CA SER A 205 -7.81 -20.65 -7.98
C SER A 205 -7.29 -22.03 -7.65
N ALA A 206 -6.73 -22.20 -6.45
CA ALA A 206 -6.40 -23.50 -5.85
C ALA A 206 -7.44 -23.86 -4.78
N LYS A 207 -8.47 -24.62 -5.14
CA LYS A 207 -9.67 -24.92 -4.34
C LYS A 207 -9.43 -25.35 -2.89
N ARG A 208 -8.25 -25.87 -2.56
CA ARG A 208 -7.96 -26.42 -1.22
C ARG A 208 -7.31 -25.45 -0.27
N THR A 209 -6.62 -24.42 -0.80
CA THR A 209 -5.72 -23.57 -0.04
C THR A 209 -6.03 -22.07 -0.22
N GLU A 210 -6.99 -21.74 -1.08
CA GLU A 210 -7.38 -20.38 -1.32
C GLU A 210 -8.35 -19.87 -0.24
N ALA A 211 -8.10 -18.67 0.24
CA ALA A 211 -8.94 -18.02 1.22
C ALA A 211 -10.34 -17.72 0.70
N LYS A 212 -11.30 -17.64 1.59
CA LYS A 212 -12.68 -17.23 1.31
C LYS A 212 -13.04 -16.03 2.17
N LEU A 213 -13.74 -15.07 1.57
CA LEU A 213 -14.27 -13.92 2.33
C LEU A 213 -15.16 -14.41 3.48
N ASN A 214 -15.07 -13.74 4.62
CA ASN A 214 -15.84 -14.02 5.84
C ASN A 214 -15.62 -15.42 6.47
N TYR A 215 -14.53 -16.10 6.13
CA TYR A 215 -14.15 -17.39 6.73
C TYR A 215 -12.98 -17.27 7.73
N GLY A 216 -12.72 -16.07 8.20
CA GLY A 216 -11.66 -15.80 9.17
C GLY A 216 -10.34 -15.39 8.54
N MET A 217 -9.36 -15.12 9.41
CA MET A 217 -8.03 -14.66 9.02
C MET A 217 -7.28 -15.71 8.19
N GLY A 218 -6.64 -15.29 7.11
CA GLY A 218 -5.78 -16.16 6.29
C GLY A 218 -4.39 -16.34 6.89
N ILE A 219 -3.85 -17.54 6.85
CA ILE A 219 -2.43 -17.84 7.11
C ILE A 219 -1.80 -18.40 5.85
N GLY A 220 -0.89 -17.65 5.26
CA GLY A 220 0.00 -18.12 4.21
C GLY A 220 1.26 -18.72 4.82
N LYS A 221 1.51 -20.00 4.58
CA LYS A 221 2.73 -20.67 5.06
C LYS A 221 3.91 -20.50 4.10
N PHE A 222 3.63 -20.43 2.81
CA PHE A 222 4.62 -20.37 1.74
C PHE A 222 4.36 -19.20 0.78
N PRO A 223 4.51 -17.94 1.24
CA PRO A 223 4.40 -16.79 0.35
C PRO A 223 5.55 -16.78 -0.64
N GLY A 224 5.32 -16.34 -1.86
CA GLY A 224 6.35 -16.21 -2.88
C GLY A 224 5.81 -16.47 -4.28
N ALA A 225 6.47 -15.93 -5.29
CA ALA A 225 6.06 -16.08 -6.68
C ALA A 225 6.08 -17.55 -7.10
N ARG A 226 4.96 -18.04 -7.60
CA ARG A 226 4.75 -19.43 -8.01
C ARG A 226 4.99 -20.44 -6.86
N GLY A 227 4.84 -19.99 -5.60
CA GLY A 227 5.06 -20.81 -4.42
C GLY A 227 6.47 -21.36 -4.25
N LYS A 228 7.46 -20.87 -5.00
CA LYS A 228 8.79 -21.50 -5.11
C LYS A 228 9.97 -20.56 -5.04
N SER A 229 9.80 -19.28 -5.37
CA SER A 229 10.91 -18.32 -5.40
C SER A 229 10.56 -17.03 -4.69
N GLY A 230 11.56 -16.41 -4.05
CA GLY A 230 11.37 -15.22 -3.23
C GLY A 230 10.37 -15.44 -2.10
N THR A 231 10.32 -16.66 -1.58
CA THR A 231 9.34 -17.05 -0.56
C THR A 231 9.95 -17.03 0.84
N SER A 232 9.17 -16.57 1.80
CA SER A 232 9.38 -16.85 3.22
C SER A 232 8.66 -18.16 3.58
N ASP A 233 9.15 -18.88 4.58
CA ASP A 233 8.59 -20.15 5.05
C ASP A 233 8.36 -20.06 6.56
N ALA A 234 7.12 -20.23 6.97
CA ALA A 234 6.80 -20.32 8.40
C ALA A 234 7.16 -21.71 8.94
N SER A 235 7.97 -21.76 10.01
CA SER A 235 8.35 -23.00 10.65
C SER A 235 7.14 -23.76 11.20
N ALA A 236 7.26 -25.08 11.30
CA ALA A 236 6.19 -25.91 11.86
C ALA A 236 5.85 -25.51 13.30
N GLU A 237 6.87 -25.14 14.11
CA GLU A 237 6.72 -24.72 15.49
C GLU A 237 5.93 -23.41 15.59
N LEU A 238 6.23 -22.41 14.73
CA LEU A 238 5.50 -21.16 14.69
C LEU A 238 4.04 -21.39 14.31
N VAL A 239 3.78 -22.18 13.27
CA VAL A 239 2.40 -22.49 12.85
C VAL A 239 1.64 -23.24 13.97
N ALA A 240 2.29 -24.17 14.67
CA ALA A 240 1.68 -24.86 15.78
C ALA A 240 1.38 -23.94 16.96
N TYR A 241 2.27 -22.99 17.26
CA TYR A 241 2.05 -21.94 18.25
C TYR A 241 0.83 -21.07 17.90
N LEU A 242 0.76 -20.58 16.67
CA LEU A 242 -0.37 -19.76 16.21
C LEU A 242 -1.69 -20.52 16.26
N ARG A 243 -1.71 -21.79 15.84
CA ARG A 243 -2.90 -22.63 15.92
C ARG A 243 -3.43 -22.77 17.36
N ARG A 244 -2.54 -22.96 18.33
CA ARG A 244 -2.92 -23.00 19.73
C ARG A 244 -3.43 -21.64 20.21
N LEU A 245 -2.70 -20.58 19.92
CA LEU A 245 -3.11 -19.21 20.28
C LEU A 245 -4.50 -18.88 19.76
N PHE A 246 -4.80 -19.21 18.53
CA PHE A 246 -6.11 -18.97 17.92
C PHE A 246 -7.21 -19.83 18.58
N ALA A 247 -6.94 -21.09 18.83
CA ALA A 247 -7.91 -21.97 19.50
C ALA A 247 -8.23 -21.47 20.93
N ASP A 248 -7.21 -21.07 21.67
CA ASP A 248 -7.35 -20.58 23.06
C ASP A 248 -8.13 -19.26 23.13
N ASN A 249 -8.09 -18.46 22.06
CA ASN A 249 -8.76 -17.14 21.98
C ASN A 249 -9.98 -17.10 21.05
N GLY A 250 -10.42 -18.22 20.54
CA GLY A 250 -11.60 -18.29 19.67
C GLY A 250 -11.45 -17.58 18.33
N VAL A 251 -10.21 -17.43 17.83
CA VAL A 251 -9.93 -16.79 16.54
C VAL A 251 -10.22 -17.76 15.40
N VAL A 252 -11.12 -17.36 14.51
CA VAL A 252 -11.43 -18.11 13.28
C VAL A 252 -10.34 -17.81 12.25
N TRP A 253 -9.80 -18.86 11.65
CA TRP A 253 -8.72 -18.74 10.67
C TRP A 253 -8.81 -19.83 9.59
N GLN A 254 -8.10 -19.62 8.50
CA GLN A 254 -8.03 -20.53 7.36
C GLN A 254 -6.62 -20.54 6.76
N LEU A 255 -6.29 -21.57 5.98
CA LEU A 255 -5.11 -21.50 5.12
C LEU A 255 -5.38 -20.56 3.95
N SER A 256 -4.35 -19.81 3.56
CA SER A 256 -4.43 -18.82 2.49
C SER A 256 -3.16 -18.87 1.66
N GLU A 257 -3.22 -19.58 0.55
CA GLU A 257 -2.18 -19.57 -0.48
C GLU A 257 -2.76 -18.87 -1.72
N MET A 258 -2.05 -17.91 -2.28
CA MET A 258 -2.55 -17.09 -3.38
C MET A 258 -2.49 -17.84 -4.71
N GLY A 259 -3.65 -18.27 -5.22
CA GLY A 259 -3.80 -18.88 -6.53
C GLY A 259 -3.21 -20.30 -6.64
N LYS A 260 -3.00 -20.75 -7.87
CA LYS A 260 -2.40 -22.06 -8.15
C LYS A 260 -0.90 -22.06 -7.90
N VAL A 261 -0.37 -23.17 -7.38
CA VAL A 261 1.04 -23.35 -6.96
C VAL A 261 2.05 -22.92 -8.03
N ASP A 262 1.81 -23.19 -9.29
CA ASP A 262 2.76 -22.85 -10.36
C ASP A 262 2.48 -21.50 -11.03
N GLN A 263 1.43 -20.79 -10.65
CA GLN A 263 0.97 -19.57 -11.32
C GLN A 263 0.79 -18.37 -10.37
N GLY A 264 0.37 -18.63 -9.15
CA GLY A 264 0.08 -17.62 -8.15
C GLY A 264 1.24 -17.33 -7.22
N GLY A 265 0.93 -16.56 -6.19
CA GLY A 265 1.88 -16.21 -5.13
C GLY A 265 2.47 -14.82 -5.29
N GLY A 266 2.92 -14.30 -4.17
CA GLY A 266 3.64 -13.04 -4.01
C GLY A 266 4.48 -13.11 -2.75
N GLY A 267 5.58 -12.40 -2.68
CA GLY A 267 6.38 -12.26 -1.47
C GLY A 267 5.79 -11.20 -0.55
N THR A 268 6.22 -11.18 0.70
CA THR A 268 5.93 -10.12 1.66
C THR A 268 7.21 -9.41 2.06
N ILE A 269 7.10 -8.30 2.77
CA ILE A 269 8.25 -7.56 3.30
C ILE A 269 9.11 -8.38 4.27
N ALA A 270 8.61 -9.49 4.81
CA ALA A 270 9.35 -10.40 5.70
C ALA A 270 10.67 -10.92 5.10
N LYS A 271 10.79 -10.97 3.78
CA LYS A 271 12.03 -11.38 3.10
C LYS A 271 13.21 -10.43 3.30
N PHE A 272 12.95 -9.22 3.80
CA PHE A 272 13.95 -8.17 4.05
C PHE A 272 14.34 -8.06 5.54
N MET A 273 13.85 -8.96 6.38
CA MET A 273 14.11 -8.98 7.81
C MET A 273 15.00 -10.14 8.25
#